data_49400c8438f01b35c4980f44b000c760
#
_entry.id   49400c8438f01b35c4980f44b000c760
#
_cell.length_a   1.000
_cell.length_b   1.000
_cell.length_c   1.000
_cell.angle_alpha   90.00
_cell.angle_beta   90.00
_cell.angle_gamma   90.00
#
_symmetry.space_group_name_H-M   'P 1'
#
loop_
_entity.id
_entity.type
_entity.pdbx_description
1 polymer ?
#
loop_
_entity_poly.entity_id
_entity_poly.type
_entity_poly.pdbx_seq_one_letter_code
_entity_poly.pdbx_strand_id
1 'polypeptide(L)'
;MKKKRIENLIFTLIAVFISLPTYADDNANTSNVYKLVTNVSELTTDGTLFIIANKERGTALCKDFYKKGTKDPNMVEMQPYGDFFIINENVATFRLYKTSSGYQFQLVPYDDPTNGFLSVYGSRPYLRSRTNSVMTIKSINEEGKVDFRSNSPAANLGFTSNKFIFDDSKLKYVYIYKSITPSLTLETSKSLSETVKDKDVTGKVIPSINIDRKFIADGGWYSICLPFSLTEADIKNQFKRAVFQGFDGVEQQDKTINLKFKKVTTTEAGKPYLIKPTENITAADLTFNNKLIEQTTPVDVNHKLCSDANKTFTFKGVFSPFTANSEELADKNIKFLSGEKGLDLVSPNDTGTMKCYRAYFVFPGKKGIVETEAKITNHDEATAVQPVKRQEAETEHVVFSISGQKVAKVKNASQLPKGVYIINKKRIMVK
;
A
#
# COMPACT_ATOMS: atom_id res chain seq x y z
N MET A 1 22.11 -33.05 -46.89
CA MET A 1 21.26 -32.89 -45.66
C MET A 1 22.04 -32.13 -44.61
N LYS A 2 21.75 -30.81 -44.44
CA LYS A 2 22.41 -29.96 -43.44
C LYS A 2 21.50 -29.85 -42.22
N LYS A 3 21.93 -30.37 -41.08
CA LYS A 3 21.27 -30.20 -39.77
C LYS A 3 21.43 -28.75 -39.29
N LYS A 4 20.36 -28.00 -39.21
CA LYS A 4 20.31 -26.72 -38.47
C LYS A 4 20.33 -27.00 -36.95
N ARG A 5 21.34 -26.53 -36.25
CA ARG A 5 21.35 -26.40 -34.81
C ARG A 5 20.50 -25.22 -34.42
N ILE A 6 19.47 -25.45 -33.62
CA ILE A 6 18.73 -24.41 -32.91
C ILE A 6 19.49 -24.14 -31.62
N GLU A 7 20.13 -22.98 -31.54
CA GLU A 7 20.72 -22.51 -30.28
C GLU A 7 19.61 -21.91 -29.43
N ASN A 8 19.36 -22.54 -28.30
CA ASN A 8 18.48 -22.03 -27.25
C ASN A 8 19.16 -20.81 -26.60
N LEU A 9 18.66 -19.63 -26.93
CA LEU A 9 19.05 -18.40 -26.26
C LEU A 9 18.32 -18.35 -24.92
N ILE A 10 18.99 -18.74 -23.84
CA ILE A 10 18.52 -18.56 -22.46
C ILE A 10 18.69 -17.06 -22.14
N PHE A 11 17.61 -16.30 -22.16
CA PHE A 11 17.58 -14.97 -21.59
C PHE A 11 17.63 -15.10 -20.06
N THR A 12 18.83 -14.95 -19.51
CA THR A 12 19.00 -14.74 -18.07
C THR A 12 18.57 -13.32 -17.78
N LEU A 13 17.36 -13.18 -17.23
CA LEU A 13 16.86 -11.90 -16.70
C LEU A 13 17.67 -11.58 -15.45
N ILE A 14 18.72 -10.76 -15.60
CA ILE A 14 19.44 -10.18 -14.47
C ILE A 14 18.49 -9.14 -13.87
N ALA A 15 17.81 -9.50 -12.79
CA ALA A 15 17.12 -8.56 -11.93
C ALA A 15 18.20 -7.69 -11.27
N VAL A 16 18.43 -6.52 -11.84
CA VAL A 16 19.22 -5.48 -11.18
C VAL A 16 18.38 -4.99 -10.01
N PHE A 17 18.64 -5.51 -8.82
CA PHE A 17 18.21 -4.90 -7.58
C PHE A 17 18.89 -3.53 -7.48
N ILE A 18 18.24 -2.49 -7.99
CA ILE A 18 18.57 -1.13 -7.60
C ILE A 18 18.12 -1.02 -6.16
N SER A 19 19.04 -1.21 -5.22
CA SER A 19 18.84 -0.81 -3.84
C SER A 19 18.63 0.70 -3.85
N LEU A 20 17.38 1.14 -3.79
CA LEU A 20 17.07 2.53 -3.51
C LEU A 20 17.70 2.83 -2.14
N PRO A 21 18.48 3.90 -2.01
CA PRO A 21 19.04 4.26 -0.72
C PRO A 21 17.89 4.48 0.25
N THR A 22 17.87 3.71 1.34
CA THR A 22 17.01 3.94 2.48
C THR A 22 17.49 5.19 3.18
N TYR A 23 16.99 6.34 2.76
CA TYR A 23 17.17 7.56 3.53
C TYR A 23 16.16 7.54 4.68
N ALA A 24 16.63 7.05 5.83
CA ALA A 24 16.07 7.41 7.10
C ALA A 24 16.58 8.82 7.43
N ASP A 25 15.86 9.84 6.98
CA ASP A 25 16.08 11.20 7.46
C ASP A 25 14.94 11.53 8.43
N ASP A 26 15.30 11.85 9.67
CA ASP A 26 14.39 12.17 10.77
C ASP A 26 13.63 13.51 10.61
N ASN A 27 13.62 14.07 9.40
CA ASN A 27 12.83 15.24 9.06
C ASN A 27 11.57 14.83 8.29
N ALA A 28 10.50 14.76 9.06
CA ALA A 28 9.15 14.52 8.62
C ALA A 28 8.77 15.38 7.39
N ASN A 29 8.17 14.73 6.36
CA ASN A 29 7.28 15.32 5.35
C ASN A 29 7.85 16.20 4.24
N THR A 30 9.06 16.03 3.74
CA THR A 30 9.39 16.59 2.43
C THR A 30 9.13 15.57 1.33
N SER A 31 7.99 15.69 0.67
CA SER A 31 7.74 14.97 -0.58
C SER A 31 8.81 15.34 -1.60
N ASN A 32 9.48 14.36 -2.18
CA ASN A 32 10.41 14.56 -3.30
C ASN A 32 9.72 14.48 -4.67
N VAL A 33 8.39 14.52 -4.69
CA VAL A 33 7.57 14.55 -5.91
C VAL A 33 7.05 15.95 -6.15
N TYR A 34 7.22 16.41 -7.39
CA TYR A 34 6.90 17.78 -7.78
C TYR A 34 5.96 17.81 -8.98
N LYS A 35 4.90 18.61 -8.88
CA LYS A 35 3.91 18.83 -9.93
C LYS A 35 4.16 20.17 -10.62
N LEU A 36 4.00 20.22 -11.94
CA LEU A 36 4.06 21.44 -12.72
C LEU A 36 3.04 22.48 -12.22
N VAL A 37 3.49 23.70 -12.00
CA VAL A 37 2.66 24.86 -11.72
C VAL A 37 2.15 25.43 -13.05
N THR A 38 0.85 25.50 -13.22
CA THR A 38 0.21 26.01 -14.45
C THR A 38 -0.56 27.33 -14.22
N ASN A 39 -0.60 27.78 -12.96
CA ASN A 39 -1.27 29.02 -12.60
C ASN A 39 -0.51 29.75 -11.49
N VAL A 40 -0.44 31.07 -11.54
CA VAL A 40 0.23 31.90 -10.51
C VAL A 40 -0.41 31.72 -9.13
N SER A 41 -1.71 31.42 -9.05
CA SER A 41 -2.40 31.13 -7.77
C SER A 41 -1.88 29.90 -7.04
N GLU A 42 -1.15 29.02 -7.72
CA GLU A 42 -0.52 27.85 -7.13
C GLU A 42 0.80 28.15 -6.41
N LEU A 43 1.32 29.37 -6.55
CA LEU A 43 2.51 29.85 -5.85
C LEU A 43 2.14 30.28 -4.42
N THR A 44 2.13 29.31 -3.52
CA THR A 44 1.72 29.50 -2.12
C THR A 44 2.93 29.80 -1.22
N THR A 45 2.67 30.39 -0.05
CA THR A 45 3.68 30.72 0.96
C THR A 45 3.46 29.95 2.27
N ASP A 46 2.77 28.83 2.19
CA ASP A 46 2.36 27.97 3.30
C ASP A 46 3.42 26.92 3.72
N GLY A 47 4.64 27.05 3.22
CA GLY A 47 5.70 26.08 3.45
C GLY A 47 5.91 25.09 2.30
N THR A 48 5.03 25.10 1.29
CA THR A 48 5.22 24.33 0.05
C THR A 48 6.58 24.64 -0.56
N LEU A 49 7.30 23.60 -0.98
CA LEU A 49 8.59 23.74 -1.65
C LEU A 49 8.42 23.78 -3.16
N PHE A 50 9.29 24.57 -3.80
CA PHE A 50 9.28 24.77 -5.25
C PHE A 50 10.65 24.48 -5.85
N ILE A 51 10.67 24.04 -7.11
CA ILE A 51 11.90 23.90 -7.90
C ILE A 51 11.75 24.70 -9.21
N ILE A 52 12.88 25.10 -9.76
CA ILE A 52 12.98 25.75 -11.07
C ILE A 52 13.61 24.73 -12.03
N ALA A 53 12.94 24.48 -13.15
CA ALA A 53 13.27 23.39 -14.04
C ALA A 53 13.18 23.78 -15.53
N ASN A 54 13.77 22.96 -16.37
CA ASN A 54 13.51 22.90 -17.80
C ASN A 54 12.76 21.59 -18.10
N LYS A 55 11.50 21.72 -18.53
CA LYS A 55 10.59 20.56 -18.75
C LYS A 55 11.07 19.71 -19.93
N GLU A 56 11.50 20.35 -21.02
CA GLU A 56 11.87 19.67 -22.27
C GLU A 56 13.10 18.76 -22.09
N ARG A 57 13.97 19.11 -21.14
CA ARG A 57 15.16 18.30 -20.83
C ARG A 57 15.02 17.41 -19.60
N GLY A 58 13.96 17.59 -18.82
CA GLY A 58 13.82 16.87 -17.55
C GLY A 58 14.91 17.25 -16.54
N THR A 59 15.34 18.51 -16.52
CA THR A 59 16.42 18.97 -15.63
C THR A 59 15.94 20.12 -14.74
N ALA A 60 16.50 20.22 -13.54
CA ALA A 60 16.25 21.30 -12.60
C ALA A 60 17.54 22.03 -12.21
N LEU A 61 17.39 23.22 -11.65
CA LEU A 61 18.49 23.98 -11.07
C LEU A 61 19.15 23.16 -9.94
N CYS A 62 20.49 23.00 -9.99
CA CYS A 62 21.20 22.22 -8.97
C CYS A 62 21.34 23.01 -7.65
N LYS A 63 21.43 22.32 -6.53
CA LYS A 63 21.53 22.92 -5.19
C LYS A 63 22.74 23.83 -5.03
N ASP A 64 23.83 23.50 -5.68
CA ASP A 64 25.12 24.21 -5.58
C ASP A 64 25.32 25.28 -6.65
N PHE A 65 24.27 25.70 -7.36
CA PHE A 65 24.31 26.66 -8.46
C PHE A 65 25.03 27.99 -8.15
N TYR A 66 25.11 28.35 -6.89
CA TYR A 66 25.66 29.62 -6.40
C TYR A 66 27.16 29.52 -5.99
N LYS A 67 27.72 28.32 -5.86
CA LYS A 67 29.11 28.14 -5.39
C LYS A 67 30.11 28.67 -6.42
N LYS A 68 31.13 29.41 -5.93
CA LYS A 68 32.20 29.91 -6.77
C LYS A 68 33.03 28.73 -7.35
N GLY A 69 33.19 28.69 -8.64
CA GLY A 69 33.94 27.61 -9.31
C GLY A 69 33.06 26.42 -9.73
N THR A 70 31.79 26.43 -9.47
CA THR A 70 30.83 25.47 -10.07
C THR A 70 30.89 25.66 -11.57
N LYS A 71 31.46 24.69 -12.27
CA LYS A 71 31.47 24.66 -13.72
C LYS A 71 30.05 24.38 -14.21
N ASP A 72 29.68 25.00 -15.34
CA ASP A 72 28.50 24.56 -16.07
C ASP A 72 28.60 23.04 -16.33
N PRO A 73 27.47 22.31 -16.24
CA PRO A 73 26.08 22.79 -16.09
C PRO A 73 25.66 23.01 -14.63
N ASN A 74 24.87 24.07 -14.37
CA ASN A 74 24.25 24.30 -13.07
C ASN A 74 22.87 23.60 -12.97
N MET A 75 22.76 22.43 -13.52
CA MET A 75 21.53 21.64 -13.60
C MET A 75 21.77 20.19 -13.17
N VAL A 76 20.70 19.54 -12.79
CA VAL A 76 20.65 18.12 -12.41
C VAL A 76 19.41 17.48 -13.03
N GLU A 77 19.53 16.22 -13.42
CA GLU A 77 18.43 15.46 -13.99
C GLU A 77 17.35 15.16 -12.95
N MET A 78 16.10 15.25 -13.38
CA MET A 78 14.91 14.84 -12.62
C MET A 78 14.40 13.52 -13.19
N GLN A 79 13.89 12.67 -12.33
CA GLN A 79 13.26 11.43 -12.75
C GLN A 79 11.80 11.67 -13.14
N PRO A 80 11.37 11.38 -14.39
CA PRO A 80 9.97 11.47 -14.78
C PRO A 80 9.09 10.50 -13.98
N TYR A 81 7.89 10.95 -13.61
CA TYR A 81 6.90 10.19 -12.89
C TYR A 81 5.48 10.56 -13.36
N GLY A 82 5.06 10.08 -14.53
CA GLY A 82 3.84 10.54 -15.20
C GLY A 82 3.89 12.04 -15.48
N ASP A 83 2.87 12.79 -15.00
CA ASP A 83 2.81 14.25 -15.09
C ASP A 83 3.67 14.96 -14.02
N PHE A 84 4.45 14.21 -13.24
CA PHE A 84 5.24 14.70 -12.13
C PHE A 84 6.74 14.45 -12.38
N PHE A 85 7.57 15.00 -11.50
CA PHE A 85 8.98 14.64 -11.40
C PHE A 85 9.35 14.24 -9.99
N ILE A 86 10.20 13.22 -9.87
CA ILE A 86 10.90 12.89 -8.62
C ILE A 86 12.25 13.57 -8.66
N ILE A 87 12.59 14.30 -7.59
CA ILE A 87 13.89 14.96 -7.46
C ILE A 87 14.80 14.17 -6.51
N ASN A 88 16.09 14.35 -6.67
CA ASN A 88 17.12 13.91 -5.73
C ASN A 88 17.61 15.09 -4.87
N GLU A 89 18.49 14.81 -3.91
CA GLU A 89 19.06 15.79 -2.97
C GLU A 89 19.90 16.90 -3.60
N ASN A 90 20.32 16.73 -4.86
CA ASN A 90 21.12 17.70 -5.59
C ASN A 90 20.28 18.78 -6.29
N VAL A 91 18.94 18.67 -6.27
CA VAL A 91 18.04 19.68 -6.82
C VAL A 91 17.88 20.83 -5.83
N ALA A 92 17.95 22.06 -6.33
CA ALA A 92 17.66 23.25 -5.53
C ALA A 92 16.17 23.33 -5.24
N THR A 93 15.80 23.31 -3.97
CA THR A 93 14.41 23.51 -3.51
C THR A 93 14.27 24.86 -2.83
N PHE A 94 13.15 25.53 -3.06
CA PHE A 94 12.90 26.89 -2.59
C PHE A 94 11.61 26.98 -1.80
N ARG A 95 11.65 27.79 -0.72
CA ARG A 95 10.45 28.29 -0.05
C ARG A 95 10.14 29.67 -0.60
N LEU A 96 8.86 29.97 -0.83
CA LEU A 96 8.44 31.25 -1.35
C LEU A 96 7.99 32.22 -0.24
N TYR A 97 8.31 33.48 -0.45
CA TYR A 97 7.79 34.59 0.32
C TYR A 97 7.19 35.62 -0.66
N LYS A 98 5.96 36.05 -0.41
CA LYS A 98 5.27 37.07 -1.22
C LYS A 98 5.70 38.44 -0.75
N THR A 99 5.94 39.36 -1.69
CA THR A 99 6.19 40.78 -1.45
C THR A 99 5.16 41.61 -2.24
N SER A 100 5.16 42.92 -2.01
CA SER A 100 4.30 43.84 -2.79
C SER A 100 4.62 43.90 -4.30
N SER A 101 5.85 43.52 -4.68
CA SER A 101 6.34 43.61 -6.07
C SER A 101 6.68 42.25 -6.69
N GLY A 102 6.40 41.13 -6.02
CA GLY A 102 6.69 39.78 -6.54
C GLY A 102 6.92 38.74 -5.49
N TYR A 103 7.84 37.83 -5.77
CA TYR A 103 8.19 36.70 -4.90
C TYR A 103 9.68 36.69 -4.58
N GLN A 104 10.00 36.10 -3.45
CA GLN A 104 11.35 35.80 -3.03
C GLN A 104 11.46 34.27 -2.87
N PHE A 105 12.51 33.69 -3.44
CA PHE A 105 12.76 32.25 -3.46
C PHE A 105 13.95 31.97 -2.54
N GLN A 106 13.69 31.49 -1.32
CA GLN A 106 14.77 31.08 -0.37
C GLN A 106 15.14 29.63 -0.59
N LEU A 107 16.41 29.34 -0.78
CA LEU A 107 16.96 27.99 -0.88
C LEU A 107 16.73 27.22 0.44
N VAL A 108 16.36 25.93 0.35
CA VAL A 108 16.16 25.06 1.52
C VAL A 108 17.13 23.87 1.43
N PRO A 109 17.81 23.48 2.50
CA PRO A 109 17.82 24.13 3.82
C PRO A 109 18.75 25.35 3.84
N TYR A 110 18.28 26.44 4.40
CA TYR A 110 19.08 27.62 4.66
C TYR A 110 18.61 28.23 6.01
N ASP A 111 19.47 28.19 7.01
CA ASP A 111 19.07 28.50 8.38
C ASP A 111 18.99 30.02 8.67
N ASP A 112 19.57 30.86 7.80
CA ASP A 112 19.54 32.30 7.94
C ASP A 112 18.31 32.91 7.24
N PRO A 113 17.32 33.42 7.96
CA PRO A 113 16.09 33.99 7.38
C PRO A 113 16.33 35.27 6.56
N THR A 114 17.51 35.87 6.63
CA THR A 114 17.86 37.12 5.92
C THR A 114 18.67 36.87 4.64
N ASN A 115 19.19 35.68 4.45
CA ASN A 115 20.07 35.30 3.35
C ASN A 115 19.56 34.04 2.63
N GLY A 116 20.28 33.62 1.61
CA GLY A 116 19.96 32.41 0.86
C GLY A 116 18.86 32.59 -0.19
N PHE A 117 18.56 33.81 -0.61
CA PHE A 117 17.53 34.10 -1.59
C PHE A 117 18.07 34.12 -3.02
N LEU A 118 17.36 33.49 -3.94
CA LEU A 118 17.67 33.48 -5.37
C LEU A 118 17.74 34.91 -5.89
N SER A 119 18.84 35.22 -6.54
CA SER A 119 19.16 36.53 -7.11
C SER A 119 20.05 36.36 -8.34
N VAL A 120 20.59 37.45 -8.85
CA VAL A 120 21.42 37.51 -10.04
C VAL A 120 22.80 38.08 -9.70
N TYR A 121 23.83 37.46 -10.22
CA TYR A 121 25.18 37.99 -10.23
C TYR A 121 25.80 37.85 -11.66
N GLY A 122 25.95 38.99 -12.34
CA GLY A 122 26.17 38.95 -13.78
C GLY A 122 25.01 38.28 -14.50
N SER A 123 25.26 37.27 -15.28
CA SER A 123 24.23 36.43 -15.95
C SER A 123 23.91 35.11 -15.21
N ARG A 124 24.38 34.93 -13.97
CA ARG A 124 24.24 33.67 -13.25
C ARG A 124 23.20 33.75 -12.14
N PRO A 125 22.41 32.69 -11.92
CA PRO A 125 21.68 32.53 -10.66
C PRO A 125 22.65 32.54 -9.48
N TYR A 126 22.32 33.29 -8.43
CA TYR A 126 23.16 33.43 -7.25
C TYR A 126 22.30 33.57 -5.98
N LEU A 127 22.90 33.47 -4.81
CA LEU A 127 22.20 33.71 -3.55
C LEU A 127 22.61 35.06 -2.96
N ARG A 128 21.63 35.83 -2.50
CA ARG A 128 21.83 37.14 -1.84
C ARG A 128 20.96 37.29 -0.59
N SER A 129 21.10 38.43 0.05
CA SER A 129 20.22 38.86 1.11
C SER A 129 18.79 39.11 0.59
N ARG A 130 17.84 39.04 1.48
CA ARG A 130 16.41 39.15 1.19
C ARG A 130 16.04 40.44 0.46
N THR A 131 16.67 41.56 0.83
CA THR A 131 16.37 42.89 0.26
C THR A 131 16.66 43.03 -1.24
N ASN A 132 17.56 42.21 -1.78
CA ASN A 132 18.04 42.33 -3.16
C ASN A 132 17.63 41.12 -4.05
N SER A 133 16.54 40.44 -3.71
CA SER A 133 16.22 39.14 -4.31
C SER A 133 14.76 39.00 -4.72
N VAL A 134 14.10 40.13 -5.07
CA VAL A 134 12.71 40.05 -5.51
C VAL A 134 12.64 39.63 -6.97
N MET A 135 11.87 38.59 -7.24
CA MET A 135 11.56 38.05 -8.56
C MET A 135 10.11 38.37 -8.93
N THR A 136 9.90 38.88 -10.12
CA THR A 136 8.58 39.06 -10.67
C THR A 136 8.21 37.86 -11.54
N ILE A 137 7.08 37.25 -11.29
CA ILE A 137 6.45 36.27 -12.17
C ILE A 137 5.29 36.97 -12.83
N LYS A 138 5.45 37.33 -14.10
CA LYS A 138 4.43 38.08 -14.85
C LYS A 138 3.27 37.20 -15.27
N SER A 139 3.58 35.97 -15.72
CA SER A 139 2.57 35.03 -16.16
C SER A 139 3.11 33.60 -16.06
N ILE A 140 2.19 32.68 -15.91
CA ILE A 140 2.39 31.26 -16.14
C ILE A 140 1.29 30.84 -17.10
N ASN A 141 1.65 30.32 -18.28
CA ASN A 141 0.66 29.86 -19.24
C ASN A 141 0.17 28.43 -18.94
N GLU A 142 -0.82 27.94 -19.64
CA GLU A 142 -1.40 26.60 -19.46
C GLU A 142 -0.40 25.46 -19.65
N GLU A 143 0.68 25.67 -20.43
CA GLU A 143 1.77 24.72 -20.59
C GLU A 143 2.76 24.76 -19.43
N GLY A 144 2.61 25.69 -18.48
CA GLY A 144 3.49 25.93 -17.34
C GLY A 144 4.72 26.76 -17.65
N LYS A 145 4.80 27.39 -18.83
CA LYS A 145 5.91 28.30 -19.19
C LYS A 145 5.81 29.57 -18.34
N VAL A 146 6.92 29.94 -17.70
CA VAL A 146 6.96 31.07 -16.75
C VAL A 146 7.74 32.24 -17.34
N ASP A 147 7.12 33.42 -17.30
CA ASP A 147 7.81 34.68 -17.47
C ASP A 147 8.39 35.12 -16.12
N PHE A 148 9.66 34.75 -15.89
CA PHE A 148 10.35 34.88 -14.61
C PHE A 148 11.45 35.94 -14.72
N ARG A 149 11.35 37.03 -13.98
CA ARG A 149 12.27 38.15 -14.07
C ARG A 149 12.81 38.57 -12.72
N SER A 150 14.12 38.79 -12.63
CA SER A 150 14.76 39.50 -11.52
C SER A 150 14.51 41.01 -11.64
N ASN A 151 14.23 41.66 -10.51
CA ASN A 151 14.00 43.09 -10.47
C ASN A 151 15.32 43.89 -10.27
N SER A 152 16.36 43.26 -9.68
CA SER A 152 17.64 43.93 -9.45
C SER A 152 18.81 42.95 -9.46
N PRO A 153 19.66 42.97 -10.49
CA PRO A 153 19.48 43.67 -11.78
C PRO A 153 18.31 43.08 -12.56
N ALA A 154 17.71 43.89 -13.42
CA ALA A 154 16.59 43.48 -14.26
C ALA A 154 17.10 42.51 -15.35
N ALA A 155 16.68 41.24 -15.28
CA ALA A 155 17.04 40.22 -16.27
C ALA A 155 16.05 39.06 -16.19
N ASN A 156 15.74 38.41 -17.32
CA ASN A 156 14.86 37.25 -17.37
C ASN A 156 15.64 35.98 -17.04
N LEU A 157 15.06 35.10 -16.20
CA LEU A 157 15.59 33.77 -15.98
C LEU A 157 15.14 32.87 -17.13
N GLY A 158 16.07 32.19 -17.72
CA GLY A 158 15.81 31.25 -18.80
C GLY A 158 16.82 30.12 -18.81
N PHE A 159 16.66 29.25 -19.79
CA PHE A 159 17.49 28.08 -20.00
C PHE A 159 18.16 28.15 -21.38
N THR A 160 19.47 27.89 -21.44
CA THR A 160 20.21 27.78 -22.69
C THR A 160 20.99 26.46 -22.68
N SER A 161 21.25 25.93 -23.82
CA SER A 161 21.93 24.65 -24.10
C SER A 161 22.03 23.65 -22.95
N ASN A 162 22.63 24.00 -21.82
CA ASN A 162 22.89 23.12 -20.67
C ASN A 162 22.93 23.87 -19.32
N LYS A 163 22.36 25.07 -19.21
CA LYS A 163 22.38 25.84 -17.97
C LYS A 163 21.23 26.82 -17.82
N PHE A 164 20.91 27.14 -16.57
CA PHE A 164 20.04 28.26 -16.20
C PHE A 164 20.85 29.54 -16.16
N ILE A 165 20.36 30.57 -16.82
CA ILE A 165 21.00 31.90 -16.85
C ILE A 165 19.98 33.01 -16.73
N PHE A 166 20.43 34.19 -16.28
CA PHE A 166 19.67 35.43 -16.36
C PHE A 166 20.20 36.26 -17.55
N ASP A 167 19.34 36.54 -18.51
CA ASP A 167 19.67 37.30 -19.70
C ASP A 167 18.40 37.95 -20.27
N ASP A 168 18.57 39.03 -21.06
CA ASP A 168 17.48 39.64 -21.82
C ASP A 168 17.36 39.09 -23.26
N SER A 169 18.23 38.15 -23.65
CA SER A 169 18.18 37.50 -24.97
C SER A 169 17.04 36.47 -25.07
N LYS A 170 16.84 35.89 -26.25
CA LYS A 170 15.87 34.81 -26.50
C LYS A 170 16.27 33.53 -25.79
N LEU A 171 15.87 33.40 -24.52
CA LEU A 171 16.06 32.19 -23.72
C LEU A 171 14.89 31.22 -23.92
N LYS A 172 15.16 29.94 -23.70
CA LYS A 172 14.10 28.95 -23.53
C LYS A 172 13.41 29.18 -22.18
N TYR A 173 12.11 28.90 -22.13
CA TYR A 173 11.32 29.07 -20.92
C TYR A 173 11.85 28.22 -19.76
N VAL A 174 11.63 28.72 -18.56
CA VAL A 174 11.73 27.94 -17.33
C VAL A 174 10.32 27.55 -16.85
N TYR A 175 10.30 26.56 -16.00
CA TYR A 175 9.11 25.99 -15.41
C TYR A 175 9.28 25.95 -13.90
N ILE A 176 8.19 26.18 -13.18
CA ILE A 176 8.15 26.01 -11.73
C ILE A 176 7.35 24.76 -11.42
N TYR A 177 7.87 23.92 -10.54
CA TYR A 177 7.16 22.77 -10.00
C TYR A 177 7.02 22.96 -8.49
N LYS A 178 5.88 22.56 -7.93
CA LYS A 178 5.61 22.60 -6.50
C LYS A 178 5.66 21.19 -5.91
N SER A 179 6.17 21.07 -4.69
CA SER A 179 6.11 19.81 -3.95
C SER A 179 4.66 19.41 -3.71
N ILE A 180 4.39 18.15 -3.93
CA ILE A 180 3.09 17.56 -3.63
C ILE A 180 3.32 16.21 -2.99
N THR A 181 2.33 15.73 -2.25
CA THR A 181 2.27 14.34 -1.80
C THR A 181 1.15 13.65 -2.58
N PRO A 182 1.44 13.10 -3.78
CA PRO A 182 0.43 12.37 -4.52
C PRO A 182 -0.02 11.20 -3.66
N SER A 183 -1.31 11.11 -3.42
CA SER A 183 -1.89 10.01 -2.65
C SER A 183 -2.78 9.15 -3.54
N LEU A 184 -2.76 7.87 -3.30
CA LEU A 184 -3.65 6.88 -3.88
C LEU A 184 -4.44 6.22 -2.75
N THR A 185 -5.76 6.33 -2.77
CA THR A 185 -6.59 5.59 -1.82
C THR A 185 -7.09 4.30 -2.46
N LEU A 186 -6.75 3.17 -1.88
CA LEU A 186 -7.24 1.85 -2.26
C LEU A 186 -8.57 1.61 -1.54
N GLU A 187 -9.67 1.97 -2.21
CA GLU A 187 -11.02 1.79 -1.70
C GLU A 187 -11.45 0.32 -1.84
N THR A 188 -11.93 -0.29 -0.75
CA THR A 188 -12.32 -1.71 -0.77
C THR A 188 -13.57 -1.99 -1.62
N SER A 189 -14.32 -0.97 -2.01
CA SER A 189 -15.52 -1.03 -2.86
C SER A 189 -15.26 -0.85 -4.35
N LYS A 190 -14.06 -0.37 -4.74
CA LYS A 190 -13.66 -0.13 -6.13
C LYS A 190 -12.55 -1.08 -6.56
N SER A 191 -12.56 -1.50 -7.82
CA SER A 191 -11.47 -2.30 -8.36
C SER A 191 -10.16 -1.51 -8.39
N LEU A 192 -9.04 -2.20 -8.33
CA LEU A 192 -7.73 -1.56 -8.50
C LEU A 192 -7.63 -0.89 -9.87
N SER A 193 -8.14 -1.53 -10.93
CA SER A 193 -8.17 -0.96 -12.28
C SER A 193 -8.93 0.36 -12.36
N GLU A 194 -10.09 0.48 -11.69
CA GLU A 194 -10.83 1.75 -11.61
C GLU A 194 -10.07 2.81 -10.82
N THR A 195 -9.42 2.40 -9.72
CA THR A 195 -8.64 3.30 -8.86
C THR A 195 -7.43 3.89 -9.58
N VAL A 196 -6.81 3.12 -10.49
CA VAL A 196 -5.59 3.52 -11.22
C VAL A 196 -5.83 3.88 -12.68
N LYS A 197 -7.08 3.83 -13.18
CA LYS A 197 -7.45 3.95 -14.59
C LYS A 197 -6.82 5.14 -15.33
N ASP A 198 -6.80 6.30 -14.69
CA ASP A 198 -6.26 7.53 -15.26
C ASP A 198 -4.86 7.87 -14.73
N LYS A 199 -4.25 6.90 -14.04
CA LYS A 199 -2.95 7.07 -13.40
C LYS A 199 -2.03 5.98 -13.92
N ASP A 200 -1.09 6.32 -14.75
CA ASP A 200 -0.03 5.39 -15.15
C ASP A 200 0.89 5.10 -13.95
N VAL A 201 0.42 4.23 -13.04
CA VAL A 201 1.06 3.96 -11.74
C VAL A 201 1.77 2.61 -11.68
N THR A 202 1.48 1.70 -12.62
CA THR A 202 2.13 0.38 -12.65
C THR A 202 3.62 0.53 -12.88
N GLY A 203 4.42 -0.11 -12.03
CA GLY A 203 5.87 0.03 -12.07
C GLY A 203 6.39 1.39 -11.60
N LYS A 204 5.55 2.23 -11.00
CA LYS A 204 5.94 3.54 -10.46
C LYS A 204 5.78 3.60 -8.95
N VAL A 205 6.68 4.33 -8.31
CA VAL A 205 6.62 4.59 -6.87
C VAL A 205 5.53 5.63 -6.60
N ILE A 206 4.59 5.29 -5.74
CA ILE A 206 3.54 6.20 -5.29
C ILE A 206 3.94 6.76 -3.92
N PRO A 207 4.08 8.07 -3.77
CA PRO A 207 4.55 8.70 -2.54
C PRO A 207 3.71 8.39 -1.31
N SER A 208 2.40 8.28 -1.47
CA SER A 208 1.50 7.92 -0.37
C SER A 208 0.36 7.04 -0.86
N ILE A 209 0.23 5.84 -0.29
CA ILE A 209 -0.91 4.95 -0.52
C ILE A 209 -1.66 4.78 0.80
N ASN A 210 -2.95 5.06 0.79
CA ASN A 210 -3.85 4.76 1.91
C ASN A 210 -4.76 3.59 1.55
N ILE A 211 -5.06 2.71 2.51
CA ILE A 211 -6.02 1.63 2.34
C ILE A 211 -7.25 1.92 3.18
N ASP A 212 -8.41 2.09 2.53
CA ASP A 212 -9.69 2.29 3.20
C ASP A 212 -10.20 0.98 3.82
N ARG A 213 -9.53 0.53 4.86
CA ARG A 213 -9.86 -0.69 5.59
C ARG A 213 -9.53 -0.54 7.08
N LYS A 214 -10.27 -1.26 7.91
CA LYS A 214 -9.99 -1.39 9.35
C LYS A 214 -9.88 -2.85 9.74
N PHE A 215 -9.11 -3.13 10.78
CA PHE A 215 -9.01 -4.43 11.42
C PHE A 215 -9.21 -4.28 12.92
N ILE A 216 -10.00 -5.15 13.51
CA ILE A 216 -10.35 -5.11 14.94
C ILE A 216 -9.54 -6.21 15.65
N ALA A 217 -8.93 -5.87 16.78
CA ALA A 217 -8.18 -6.80 17.61
C ALA A 217 -9.12 -7.61 18.53
N ASP A 218 -10.04 -8.35 17.91
CA ASP A 218 -11.00 -9.24 18.58
C ASP A 218 -10.46 -10.67 18.76
N GLY A 219 -9.17 -10.89 18.41
CA GLY A 219 -8.52 -12.21 18.39
C GLY A 219 -8.79 -12.99 17.09
N GLY A 220 -9.54 -12.40 16.16
CA GLY A 220 -9.88 -12.99 14.88
C GLY A 220 -8.80 -12.85 13.81
N TRP A 221 -8.91 -13.67 12.79
CA TRP A 221 -8.09 -13.62 11.58
C TRP A 221 -8.86 -12.96 10.43
N TYR A 222 -8.15 -12.21 9.63
CA TYR A 222 -8.65 -11.58 8.42
C TYR A 222 -7.78 -11.99 7.24
N SER A 223 -8.28 -11.91 6.01
CA SER A 223 -7.47 -12.05 4.82
C SER A 223 -7.05 -10.69 4.26
N ILE A 224 -5.87 -10.61 3.66
CA ILE A 224 -5.35 -9.41 3.01
C ILE A 224 -4.58 -9.79 1.75
N CYS A 225 -4.72 -8.97 0.70
CA CYS A 225 -3.95 -9.08 -0.55
C CYS A 225 -3.71 -7.67 -1.09
N LEU A 226 -2.46 -7.26 -1.20
CA LEU A 226 -2.10 -5.90 -1.60
C LEU A 226 -1.35 -5.89 -2.94
N PRO A 227 -1.50 -4.82 -3.75
CA PRO A 227 -0.81 -4.69 -5.03
C PRO A 227 0.67 -4.30 -4.89
N PHE A 228 1.18 -4.17 -3.67
CA PHE A 228 2.57 -3.84 -3.32
C PHE A 228 3.05 -4.70 -2.16
N SER A 229 4.36 -4.88 -2.10
CA SER A 229 5.02 -5.65 -1.05
C SER A 229 5.09 -4.86 0.27
N LEU A 230 5.01 -5.58 1.41
CA LEU A 230 5.23 -5.02 2.74
C LEU A 230 6.58 -5.46 3.29
N THR A 231 7.33 -4.51 3.79
CA THR A 231 8.54 -4.75 4.58
C THR A 231 8.18 -5.09 6.04
N GLU A 232 9.14 -5.58 6.80
CA GLU A 232 8.98 -5.77 8.24
C GLU A 232 8.65 -4.45 8.96
N ALA A 233 9.23 -3.34 8.51
CA ALA A 233 8.94 -2.00 9.03
C ALA A 233 7.49 -1.59 8.77
N ASP A 234 6.94 -1.88 7.59
CA ASP A 234 5.53 -1.62 7.28
C ASP A 234 4.60 -2.40 8.20
N ILE A 235 4.87 -3.69 8.38
CA ILE A 235 4.07 -4.55 9.27
C ILE A 235 4.14 -4.04 10.71
N LYS A 236 5.33 -3.64 11.17
CA LYS A 236 5.52 -3.11 12.51
C LYS A 236 4.79 -1.80 12.75
N ASN A 237 4.85 -0.88 11.79
CA ASN A 237 4.38 0.49 11.99
C ASN A 237 2.91 0.66 11.58
N GLN A 238 2.54 0.32 10.34
CA GLN A 238 1.19 0.53 9.81
C GLN A 238 0.21 -0.54 10.28
N PHE A 239 0.67 -1.77 10.47
CA PHE A 239 -0.15 -2.87 10.99
C PHE A 239 0.05 -3.13 12.49
N LYS A 240 0.72 -2.22 13.23
CA LYS A 240 0.88 -2.29 14.69
C LYS A 240 1.37 -3.68 15.17
N ARG A 241 2.34 -4.24 14.46
CA ARG A 241 2.90 -5.58 14.73
C ARG A 241 1.90 -6.73 14.61
N ALA A 242 0.86 -6.58 13.81
CA ALA A 242 -0.05 -7.69 13.52
C ALA A 242 0.71 -8.93 13.04
N VAL A 243 0.19 -10.10 13.33
CA VAL A 243 0.77 -11.36 12.86
C VAL A 243 0.32 -11.62 11.44
N PHE A 244 1.27 -11.81 10.52
CA PHE A 244 1.01 -12.19 9.14
C PHE A 244 1.40 -13.64 8.91
N GLN A 245 0.58 -14.36 8.12
CA GLN A 245 0.85 -15.74 7.74
C GLN A 245 0.57 -15.97 6.26
N GLY A 246 1.48 -16.64 5.57
CA GLY A 246 1.35 -17.09 4.19
C GLY A 246 0.81 -18.53 4.13
N PHE A 247 0.07 -18.84 3.08
CA PHE A 247 -0.40 -20.20 2.79
C PHE A 247 0.79 -21.09 2.44
N ASP A 248 1.02 -22.16 3.22
CA ASP A 248 2.25 -22.97 3.19
C ASP A 248 2.00 -24.44 2.77
N GLY A 249 0.76 -24.89 2.74
CA GLY A 249 0.47 -26.25 2.32
C GLY A 249 -0.93 -26.75 2.68
N VAL A 250 -1.20 -27.99 2.25
CA VAL A 250 -2.46 -28.70 2.52
C VAL A 250 -2.18 -30.14 2.91
N GLU A 251 -2.77 -30.56 4.02
CA GLU A 251 -2.72 -31.95 4.48
C GLU A 251 -4.13 -32.46 4.78
N GLN A 252 -4.31 -33.74 4.58
CA GLN A 252 -5.53 -34.44 5.01
C GLN A 252 -5.20 -35.30 6.22
N GLN A 253 -5.93 -35.09 7.28
CA GLN A 253 -5.90 -35.95 8.48
C GLN A 253 -7.31 -36.51 8.68
N ASP A 254 -7.43 -37.81 8.54
CA ASP A 254 -8.71 -38.51 8.54
C ASP A 254 -9.66 -37.96 7.48
N LYS A 255 -10.76 -37.35 7.92
CA LYS A 255 -11.76 -36.67 7.06
C LYS A 255 -11.60 -35.15 7.03
N THR A 256 -10.58 -34.58 7.66
CA THR A 256 -10.38 -33.13 7.78
C THR A 256 -9.25 -32.68 6.85
N ILE A 257 -9.49 -31.62 6.06
CA ILE A 257 -8.49 -30.92 5.29
C ILE A 257 -7.88 -29.82 6.17
N ASN A 258 -6.60 -29.86 6.40
CA ASN A 258 -5.86 -28.84 7.12
C ASN A 258 -5.12 -27.94 6.15
N LEU A 259 -5.55 -26.68 6.07
CA LEU A 259 -4.85 -25.63 5.32
C LEU A 259 -3.77 -25.05 6.23
N LYS A 260 -2.51 -25.27 5.88
CA LYS A 260 -1.35 -24.86 6.68
C LYS A 260 -0.94 -23.44 6.37
N PHE A 261 -0.69 -22.68 7.40
CA PHE A 261 -0.18 -21.31 7.29
C PHE A 261 1.07 -21.13 8.14
N LYS A 262 2.03 -20.37 7.61
CA LYS A 262 3.31 -20.10 8.25
C LYS A 262 3.49 -18.61 8.44
N LYS A 263 4.00 -18.20 9.60
CA LYS A 263 4.33 -16.83 9.92
C LYS A 263 5.34 -16.24 8.94
N VAL A 264 5.07 -15.00 8.52
CA VAL A 264 5.96 -14.24 7.66
C VAL A 264 6.20 -12.85 8.26
N THR A 265 7.36 -12.26 7.99
CA THR A 265 7.74 -10.91 8.43
C THR A 265 7.66 -9.89 7.30
N THR A 266 7.47 -10.35 6.07
CA THR A 266 7.31 -9.54 4.86
C THR A 266 6.22 -10.15 3.99
N THR A 267 5.65 -9.37 3.07
CA THR A 267 4.71 -9.89 2.07
C THR A 267 5.17 -9.56 0.66
N GLU A 268 4.73 -10.36 -0.30
CA GLU A 268 4.93 -10.11 -1.73
C GLU A 268 3.66 -9.51 -2.34
N ALA A 269 3.85 -8.61 -3.28
CA ALA A 269 2.74 -7.98 -4.01
C ALA A 269 1.85 -9.02 -4.71
N GLY A 270 0.55 -8.83 -4.64
CA GLY A 270 -0.44 -9.68 -5.29
C GLY A 270 -0.72 -11.00 -4.58
N LYS A 271 0.16 -11.47 -3.68
CA LYS A 271 -0.09 -12.69 -2.92
C LYS A 271 -1.03 -12.45 -1.74
N PRO A 272 -1.97 -13.37 -1.48
CA PRO A 272 -2.84 -13.30 -0.32
C PRO A 272 -2.17 -13.81 0.95
N TYR A 273 -2.53 -13.20 2.08
CA TYR A 273 -2.06 -13.56 3.43
C TYR A 273 -3.22 -13.55 4.43
N LEU A 274 -3.03 -14.24 5.53
CA LEU A 274 -3.83 -14.05 6.74
C LEU A 274 -3.17 -12.99 7.62
N ILE A 275 -4.00 -12.18 8.29
CA ILE A 275 -3.57 -11.18 9.27
C ILE A 275 -4.37 -11.33 10.56
N LYS A 276 -3.68 -11.36 11.70
CA LYS A 276 -4.27 -11.29 13.04
C LYS A 276 -3.82 -9.99 13.70
N PRO A 277 -4.71 -9.02 13.86
CA PRO A 277 -4.38 -7.77 14.53
C PRO A 277 -4.07 -8.00 16.01
N THR A 278 -3.06 -7.31 16.53
CA THR A 278 -2.72 -7.26 17.96
C THR A 278 -3.33 -6.03 18.64
N GLU A 279 -3.62 -5.00 17.86
CA GLU A 279 -4.31 -3.78 18.24
C GLU A 279 -5.30 -3.38 17.15
N ASN A 280 -6.27 -2.52 17.46
CA ASN A 280 -7.18 -1.98 16.46
C ASN A 280 -6.39 -1.14 15.42
N ILE A 281 -6.60 -1.45 14.15
CA ILE A 281 -5.98 -0.76 13.02
C ILE A 281 -7.07 -0.03 12.26
N THR A 282 -6.91 1.27 12.09
CA THR A 282 -7.84 2.13 11.36
C THR A 282 -7.32 2.41 9.94
N ALA A 283 -8.17 2.96 9.07
CA ALA A 283 -7.73 3.40 7.75
C ALA A 283 -6.62 4.47 7.83
N ALA A 284 -6.61 5.31 8.87
CA ALA A 284 -5.56 6.32 9.06
C ALA A 284 -4.19 5.69 9.38
N ASP A 285 -4.16 4.55 10.06
CA ASP A 285 -2.92 3.81 10.32
C ASP A 285 -2.32 3.19 9.04
N LEU A 286 -3.17 2.88 8.05
CA LEU A 286 -2.80 2.16 6.82
C LEU A 286 -2.35 3.12 5.70
N THR A 287 -1.45 4.03 6.05
CA THR A 287 -0.81 4.93 5.09
C THR A 287 0.64 4.50 4.88
N PHE A 288 0.98 4.21 3.63
CA PHE A 288 2.28 3.70 3.21
C PHE A 288 2.97 4.72 2.33
N ASN A 289 4.22 5.02 2.62
CA ASN A 289 5.00 5.97 1.85
C ASN A 289 5.90 5.25 0.83
N ASN A 290 6.06 5.87 -0.34
CA ASN A 290 6.98 5.44 -1.39
C ASN A 290 6.82 3.96 -1.79
N LYS A 291 5.57 3.52 -2.05
CA LYS A 291 5.28 2.15 -2.50
C LYS A 291 5.18 2.05 -4.01
N LEU A 292 5.75 0.98 -4.54
CA LEU A 292 5.62 0.58 -5.93
C LEU A 292 4.36 -0.30 -6.08
N ILE A 293 3.48 0.03 -7.03
CA ILE A 293 2.43 -0.91 -7.46
C ILE A 293 3.08 -1.94 -8.38
N GLU A 294 3.41 -3.11 -7.81
CA GLU A 294 4.14 -4.18 -8.49
C GLU A 294 3.19 -5.09 -9.28
N GLN A 295 1.97 -5.29 -8.77
CA GLN A 295 0.98 -6.17 -9.36
C GLN A 295 -0.36 -5.47 -9.55
N THR A 296 -0.94 -5.59 -10.74
CA THR A 296 -2.30 -5.09 -11.06
C THR A 296 -3.35 -6.19 -11.02
N THR A 297 -2.92 -7.45 -10.95
CA THR A 297 -3.76 -8.64 -10.78
C THR A 297 -3.25 -9.47 -9.61
N PRO A 298 -4.14 -10.13 -8.84
CA PRO A 298 -3.71 -11.02 -7.77
C PRO A 298 -2.92 -12.22 -8.30
N VAL A 299 -2.00 -12.71 -7.47
CA VAL A 299 -1.21 -13.92 -7.72
C VAL A 299 -1.81 -15.07 -6.92
N ASP A 300 -2.24 -16.11 -7.61
CA ASP A 300 -2.82 -17.29 -6.98
C ASP A 300 -1.74 -18.10 -6.25
N VAL A 301 -1.97 -18.43 -4.98
CA VAL A 301 -1.10 -19.32 -4.21
C VAL A 301 -1.74 -20.70 -4.18
N ASN A 302 -1.10 -21.67 -4.84
CA ASN A 302 -1.60 -23.01 -5.07
C ASN A 302 -0.83 -24.05 -4.28
N HIS A 303 -1.54 -24.90 -3.56
CA HIS A 303 -0.96 -26.11 -2.95
C HIS A 303 -1.76 -27.35 -3.31
N LYS A 304 -1.04 -28.42 -3.63
CA LYS A 304 -1.62 -29.72 -3.88
C LYS A 304 -1.76 -30.49 -2.58
N LEU A 305 -2.81 -31.30 -2.48
CA LEU A 305 -2.94 -32.22 -1.36
C LEU A 305 -1.82 -33.25 -1.40
N CYS A 306 -1.13 -33.47 -0.28
CA CYS A 306 -0.02 -34.41 -0.21
C CYS A 306 -0.42 -35.87 -0.58
N SER A 307 -1.65 -36.27 -0.24
CA SER A 307 -2.19 -37.59 -0.53
C SER A 307 -2.80 -37.72 -1.94
N ASP A 308 -3.09 -36.62 -2.64
CA ASP A 308 -3.69 -36.60 -3.97
C ASP A 308 -3.28 -35.36 -4.76
N ALA A 309 -2.26 -35.49 -5.57
CA ALA A 309 -1.71 -34.38 -6.39
C ALA A 309 -2.69 -33.79 -7.41
N ASN A 310 -3.83 -34.43 -7.70
CA ASN A 310 -4.87 -33.90 -8.57
C ASN A 310 -5.77 -32.89 -7.83
N LYS A 311 -5.76 -32.87 -6.53
CA LYS A 311 -6.52 -31.93 -5.68
C LYS A 311 -5.67 -30.72 -5.36
N THR A 312 -5.94 -29.61 -6.07
CA THR A 312 -5.30 -28.32 -5.85
C THR A 312 -6.21 -27.39 -5.06
N PHE A 313 -5.67 -26.80 -4.01
CA PHE A 313 -6.31 -25.75 -3.20
C PHE A 313 -5.64 -24.43 -3.52
N THR A 314 -6.44 -23.42 -3.83
CA THR A 314 -5.94 -22.10 -4.20
C THR A 314 -6.36 -21.09 -3.16
N PHE A 315 -5.41 -20.32 -2.64
CA PHE A 315 -5.68 -19.11 -1.88
C PHE A 315 -5.56 -17.92 -2.84
N LYS A 316 -6.65 -17.21 -3.09
CA LYS A 316 -6.79 -16.23 -4.16
C LYS A 316 -7.09 -14.85 -3.65
N GLY A 317 -6.30 -13.86 -4.07
CA GLY A 317 -6.50 -12.46 -3.74
C GLY A 317 -7.61 -11.81 -4.56
N VAL A 318 -8.05 -10.62 -4.14
CA VAL A 318 -9.13 -9.86 -4.79
C VAL A 318 -8.71 -8.42 -5.00
N PHE A 319 -8.66 -8.00 -6.29
CA PHE A 319 -8.44 -6.61 -6.72
C PHE A 319 -9.64 -6.00 -7.45
N SER A 320 -10.68 -6.82 -7.68
CA SER A 320 -11.99 -6.40 -8.20
C SER A 320 -13.08 -6.99 -7.31
N PRO A 321 -14.02 -6.22 -6.78
CA PRO A 321 -15.08 -6.77 -5.95
C PRO A 321 -15.99 -7.67 -6.78
N PHE A 322 -16.50 -8.73 -6.18
CA PHE A 322 -17.39 -9.67 -6.87
C PHE A 322 -18.49 -10.21 -5.96
N THR A 323 -19.51 -10.82 -6.57
CA THR A 323 -20.54 -11.61 -5.88
C THR A 323 -20.36 -13.09 -6.17
N ALA A 324 -20.71 -13.95 -5.20
CA ALA A 324 -20.49 -15.41 -5.31
C ALA A 324 -21.32 -16.09 -6.39
N ASN A 325 -22.38 -15.45 -6.88
CA ASN A 325 -23.22 -15.92 -7.99
C ASN A 325 -22.75 -15.38 -9.36
N SER A 326 -21.61 -14.69 -9.42
CA SER A 326 -21.06 -14.27 -10.71
C SER A 326 -20.82 -15.49 -11.62
N GLU A 327 -21.03 -15.32 -12.92
CA GLU A 327 -20.88 -16.39 -13.91
C GLU A 327 -19.49 -17.08 -13.82
N GLU A 328 -18.46 -16.30 -13.55
CA GLU A 328 -17.08 -16.79 -13.39
C GLU A 328 -16.92 -17.76 -12.19
N LEU A 329 -17.75 -17.64 -11.15
CA LEU A 329 -17.62 -18.37 -9.89
C LEU A 329 -18.74 -19.38 -9.64
N ALA A 330 -19.77 -19.40 -10.51
CA ALA A 330 -20.98 -20.21 -10.32
C ALA A 330 -20.70 -21.71 -10.09
N ASP A 331 -19.72 -22.27 -10.80
CA ASP A 331 -19.33 -23.68 -10.71
C ASP A 331 -18.15 -23.96 -9.76
N LYS A 332 -17.55 -22.92 -9.14
CA LYS A 332 -16.36 -23.09 -8.31
C LYS A 332 -16.74 -23.36 -6.85
N ASN A 333 -16.01 -24.28 -6.22
CA ASN A 333 -16.13 -24.55 -4.79
C ASN A 333 -15.35 -23.52 -3.99
N ILE A 334 -15.92 -22.31 -3.85
CA ILE A 334 -15.29 -21.20 -3.11
C ILE A 334 -15.63 -21.24 -1.63
N LYS A 335 -14.66 -20.81 -0.80
CA LYS A 335 -14.81 -20.71 0.64
C LYS A 335 -14.33 -19.34 1.12
N PHE A 336 -15.14 -18.69 1.93
CA PHE A 336 -14.81 -17.45 2.61
C PHE A 336 -14.38 -17.72 4.05
N LEU A 337 -13.51 -16.85 4.55
CA LEU A 337 -13.20 -16.81 5.98
C LEU A 337 -14.38 -16.23 6.75
N SER A 338 -14.80 -16.91 7.79
CA SER A 338 -15.94 -16.54 8.66
C SER A 338 -15.71 -17.04 10.08
N GLY A 339 -16.73 -16.95 10.93
CA GLY A 339 -16.70 -17.37 12.33
C GLY A 339 -16.16 -16.30 13.27
N GLU A 340 -16.34 -16.50 14.56
CA GLU A 340 -15.97 -15.54 15.62
C GLU A 340 -14.46 -15.24 15.63
N LYS A 341 -13.63 -16.19 15.17
CA LYS A 341 -12.17 -16.03 15.09
C LYS A 341 -11.64 -15.98 13.67
N GLY A 342 -12.52 -15.89 12.64
CA GLY A 342 -12.12 -15.82 11.25
C GLY A 342 -11.31 -17.03 10.74
N LEU A 343 -11.49 -18.20 11.35
CA LEU A 343 -10.82 -19.45 10.95
C LEU A 343 -11.77 -20.48 10.33
N ASP A 344 -13.07 -20.22 10.35
CA ASP A 344 -14.06 -21.09 9.72
C ASP A 344 -14.09 -20.81 8.21
N LEU A 345 -14.24 -21.88 7.45
CA LEU A 345 -14.32 -21.84 5.99
C LEU A 345 -15.77 -22.13 5.59
N VAL A 346 -16.48 -21.09 5.16
CA VAL A 346 -17.87 -21.19 4.79
C VAL A 346 -18.08 -21.04 3.29
N SER A 347 -19.00 -21.83 2.72
CA SER A 347 -19.48 -21.57 1.37
C SER A 347 -20.33 -20.32 1.39
N PRO A 348 -20.05 -19.30 0.58
CA PRO A 348 -20.93 -18.14 0.50
C PRO A 348 -22.27 -18.55 -0.10
N ASN A 349 -23.34 -17.88 0.34
CA ASN A 349 -24.61 -17.90 -0.36
C ASN A 349 -24.52 -17.12 -1.68
N ASP A 350 -25.52 -17.21 -2.54
CA ASP A 350 -25.49 -16.57 -3.85
C ASP A 350 -25.40 -15.04 -3.81
N THR A 351 -25.74 -14.41 -2.68
CA THR A 351 -25.62 -12.97 -2.43
C THR A 351 -24.31 -12.58 -1.74
N GLY A 352 -23.47 -13.56 -1.38
CA GLY A 352 -22.18 -13.32 -0.73
C GLY A 352 -21.29 -12.43 -1.58
N THR A 353 -20.79 -11.32 -1.00
CA THR A 353 -19.93 -10.37 -1.69
C THR A 353 -18.52 -10.37 -1.10
N MET A 354 -17.51 -10.25 -1.95
CA MET A 354 -16.13 -10.07 -1.58
C MET A 354 -15.66 -8.69 -2.02
N LYS A 355 -15.17 -7.89 -1.06
CA LYS A 355 -14.56 -6.58 -1.33
C LYS A 355 -13.10 -6.73 -1.73
N CYS A 356 -12.53 -5.70 -2.34
CA CYS A 356 -11.12 -5.66 -2.72
C CYS A 356 -10.16 -5.78 -1.54
N TYR A 357 -8.94 -6.12 -1.85
CA TYR A 357 -7.80 -6.28 -0.93
C TYR A 357 -8.06 -7.31 0.18
N ARG A 358 -8.85 -8.33 -0.16
CA ARG A 358 -9.13 -9.53 0.64
C ARG A 358 -8.69 -10.77 -0.11
N ALA A 359 -8.97 -11.96 0.45
CA ALA A 359 -8.74 -13.22 -0.22
C ALA A 359 -9.77 -14.27 0.18
N TYR A 360 -9.92 -15.28 -0.67
CA TYR A 360 -10.79 -16.43 -0.50
C TYR A 360 -10.10 -17.69 -0.98
N PHE A 361 -10.68 -18.84 -0.67
CA PHE A 361 -10.18 -20.13 -1.15
C PHE A 361 -11.02 -20.66 -2.30
N VAL A 362 -10.36 -21.33 -3.23
CA VAL A 362 -10.98 -22.19 -4.23
C VAL A 362 -10.54 -23.63 -3.94
N PHE A 363 -11.50 -24.49 -3.64
CA PHE A 363 -11.28 -25.90 -3.36
C PHE A 363 -11.43 -26.74 -4.63
N PRO A 364 -10.79 -27.92 -4.71
CA PRO A 364 -11.00 -28.83 -5.82
C PRO A 364 -12.46 -29.31 -5.84
N GLY A 365 -12.96 -29.69 -7.01
CA GLY A 365 -14.32 -30.14 -7.22
C GLY A 365 -15.32 -29.01 -7.53
N LYS A 366 -16.60 -29.38 -7.77
CA LYS A 366 -17.67 -28.45 -8.11
C LYS A 366 -18.38 -27.90 -6.87
N LYS A 367 -19.07 -26.78 -7.03
CA LYS A 367 -19.96 -26.19 -6.03
C LYS A 367 -20.96 -27.24 -5.52
N GLY A 368 -21.17 -27.32 -4.21
CA GLY A 368 -22.16 -28.20 -3.59
C GLY A 368 -21.68 -29.62 -3.25
N ILE A 369 -20.49 -30.01 -3.64
CA ILE A 369 -19.88 -31.24 -3.12
C ILE A 369 -19.46 -30.96 -1.68
N VAL A 370 -20.20 -31.51 -0.72
CA VAL A 370 -19.84 -31.47 0.71
C VAL A 370 -18.63 -32.41 0.90
N GLU A 371 -17.47 -31.88 0.65
CA GLU A 371 -16.25 -32.58 1.05
C GLU A 371 -15.86 -32.13 2.45
N THR A 372 -15.45 -33.11 3.23
CA THR A 372 -14.58 -33.04 4.40
C THR A 372 -14.45 -31.65 5.07
N GLU A 373 -14.67 -31.62 6.36
CA GLU A 373 -14.39 -30.45 7.20
C GLU A 373 -13.01 -29.88 6.90
N ALA A 374 -12.92 -28.60 6.55
CA ALA A 374 -11.65 -27.93 6.31
C ALA A 374 -11.36 -26.94 7.42
N LYS A 375 -10.11 -26.95 7.92
CA LYS A 375 -9.65 -26.09 9.00
C LYS A 375 -8.37 -25.38 8.62
N ILE A 376 -8.20 -24.17 9.14
CA ILE A 376 -6.93 -23.45 9.07
C ILE A 376 -6.09 -23.85 10.27
N THR A 377 -4.88 -24.31 10.01
CA THR A 377 -3.90 -24.66 11.04
C THR A 377 -2.68 -23.75 10.95
N ASN A 378 -2.35 -23.12 12.06
CA ASN A 378 -1.23 -22.20 12.18
C ASN A 378 -0.01 -22.95 12.69
N HIS A 379 1.08 -22.96 11.94
CA HIS A 379 2.29 -23.70 12.27
C HIS A 379 2.94 -23.24 13.60
N ASP A 380 2.79 -21.96 13.94
CA ASP A 380 3.42 -21.36 15.12
C ASP A 380 2.57 -21.48 16.41
N GLU A 381 1.30 -21.87 16.32
CA GLU A 381 0.46 -22.17 17.49
C GLU A 381 0.57 -23.64 17.93
N ALA A 382 1.20 -24.51 17.12
CA ALA A 382 1.40 -25.92 17.45
C ALA A 382 2.43 -26.18 18.56
N THR A 383 3.21 -25.15 18.94
CA THR A 383 4.16 -25.23 20.07
C THR A 383 3.64 -24.54 21.34
N ALA A 384 2.52 -23.85 21.29
CA ALA A 384 1.86 -23.29 22.45
C ALA A 384 0.70 -24.21 22.86
N VAL A 385 0.99 -25.11 23.79
CA VAL A 385 -0.01 -25.82 24.60
C VAL A 385 -1.03 -26.56 23.75
N GLN A 386 -0.90 -27.87 23.67
CA GLN A 386 -2.06 -28.72 23.43
C GLN A 386 -3.23 -28.07 24.16
N PRO A 387 -4.40 -27.86 23.51
CA PRO A 387 -5.56 -27.47 24.28
C PRO A 387 -5.63 -28.57 25.35
N VAL A 388 -5.32 -28.21 26.58
CA VAL A 388 -5.85 -28.93 27.70
C VAL A 388 -7.29 -29.11 27.27
N LYS A 389 -7.69 -30.35 26.93
CA LYS A 389 -9.12 -30.67 26.86
C LYS A 389 -9.65 -29.95 28.07
N ARG A 390 -10.33 -28.82 27.84
CA ARG A 390 -11.18 -28.28 28.89
C ARG A 390 -12.01 -29.48 29.20
N GLN A 391 -11.67 -30.13 30.30
CA GLN A 391 -12.74 -30.81 31.04
C GLN A 391 -13.80 -29.73 31.05
N GLU A 392 -14.84 -29.92 30.24
CA GLU A 392 -16.07 -29.16 30.41
C GLU A 392 -16.24 -29.22 31.91
N ALA A 393 -16.10 -28.06 32.55
CA ALA A 393 -16.37 -27.98 33.97
C ALA A 393 -17.78 -28.50 34.02
N GLU A 394 -17.93 -29.73 34.58
CA GLU A 394 -19.18 -30.48 34.61
C GLU A 394 -20.19 -29.57 35.27
N THR A 395 -20.82 -28.72 34.43
CA THR A 395 -21.81 -27.75 34.89
C THR A 395 -23.02 -28.56 35.31
N GLU A 396 -23.27 -28.59 36.62
CA GLU A 396 -24.48 -29.20 37.14
C GLU A 396 -25.68 -28.52 36.51
N HIS A 397 -26.49 -29.28 35.80
CA HIS A 397 -27.70 -28.82 35.19
C HIS A 397 -28.85 -28.91 36.19
N VAL A 398 -29.60 -27.81 36.33
CA VAL A 398 -30.83 -27.84 37.13
C VAL A 398 -31.90 -28.52 36.31
N VAL A 399 -32.48 -29.56 36.89
CA VAL A 399 -33.54 -30.39 36.30
C VAL A 399 -34.90 -30.03 36.89
N PHE A 400 -35.86 -29.83 36.01
CA PHE A 400 -37.24 -29.57 36.38
C PHE A 400 -38.16 -30.72 35.93
N SER A 401 -39.20 -31.00 36.69
CA SER A 401 -40.31 -31.86 36.26
C SER A 401 -41.12 -31.17 35.15
N ILE A 402 -41.99 -31.91 34.48
CA ILE A 402 -42.92 -31.34 33.48
C ILE A 402 -43.85 -30.28 34.11
N SER A 403 -44.13 -30.40 35.43
CA SER A 403 -44.93 -29.43 36.18
C SER A 403 -44.15 -28.20 36.63
N GLY A 404 -42.86 -28.06 36.24
CA GLY A 404 -42.02 -26.92 36.55
C GLY A 404 -41.37 -26.94 37.94
N GLN A 405 -41.49 -28.01 38.69
CA GLN A 405 -40.81 -28.14 39.99
C GLN A 405 -39.35 -28.55 39.78
N LYS A 406 -38.43 -27.93 40.52
CA LYS A 406 -37.03 -28.31 40.55
C LYS A 406 -36.88 -29.69 41.21
N VAL A 407 -36.37 -30.67 40.47
CA VAL A 407 -36.24 -32.06 40.91
C VAL A 407 -34.84 -32.39 41.39
N ALA A 408 -33.81 -31.94 40.66
CA ALA A 408 -32.43 -32.28 40.96
C ALA A 408 -31.46 -31.30 40.35
N LYS A 409 -30.19 -31.38 40.75
CA LYS A 409 -29.04 -30.89 39.99
C LYS A 409 -28.21 -32.12 39.60
N VAL A 410 -27.96 -32.31 38.30
CA VAL A 410 -27.21 -33.45 37.78
C VAL A 410 -26.18 -33.01 36.77
N LYS A 411 -25.09 -33.72 36.71
CA LYS A 411 -24.05 -33.49 35.68
C LYS A 411 -24.39 -34.16 34.35
N ASN A 412 -25.16 -35.23 34.40
CA ASN A 412 -25.62 -35.96 33.22
C ASN A 412 -27.03 -36.47 33.40
N ALA A 413 -27.85 -36.43 32.34
CA ALA A 413 -29.24 -36.92 32.36
C ALA A 413 -29.38 -38.41 32.75
N SER A 414 -28.38 -39.22 32.53
CA SER A 414 -28.34 -40.64 32.95
C SER A 414 -28.37 -40.86 34.46
N GLN A 415 -28.15 -39.84 35.25
CA GLN A 415 -28.25 -39.91 36.74
C GLN A 415 -29.68 -39.75 37.24
N LEU A 416 -30.63 -39.50 36.35
CA LEU A 416 -32.05 -39.35 36.73
C LEU A 416 -32.80 -40.62 36.60
N PRO A 417 -33.79 -40.89 37.47
CA PRO A 417 -34.73 -41.99 37.28
C PRO A 417 -35.46 -41.89 35.93
N LYS A 418 -36.02 -43.03 35.47
CA LYS A 418 -36.82 -43.03 34.23
C LYS A 418 -37.95 -42.03 34.33
N GLY A 419 -38.09 -41.18 33.34
CA GLY A 419 -39.08 -40.12 33.36
C GLY A 419 -38.86 -39.04 32.31
N VAL A 420 -39.73 -38.04 32.32
CA VAL A 420 -39.60 -36.87 31.41
C VAL A 420 -39.28 -35.64 32.23
N TYR A 421 -38.20 -34.97 31.84
CA TYR A 421 -37.64 -33.83 32.55
C TYR A 421 -37.39 -32.65 31.62
N ILE A 422 -37.22 -31.46 32.18
CA ILE A 422 -36.80 -30.26 31.48
C ILE A 422 -35.38 -29.88 31.97
N ILE A 423 -34.40 -29.95 31.06
CA ILE A 423 -33.01 -29.57 31.33
C ILE A 423 -32.61 -28.51 30.28
N ASN A 424 -32.06 -27.39 30.72
CA ASN A 424 -31.69 -26.29 29.84
C ASN A 424 -32.80 -25.87 28.86
N LYS A 425 -34.05 -25.77 29.36
CA LYS A 425 -35.27 -25.47 28.58
C LYS A 425 -35.61 -26.50 27.49
N LYS A 426 -34.94 -27.65 27.45
CA LYS A 426 -35.28 -28.76 26.54
C LYS A 426 -35.93 -29.90 27.28
N ARG A 427 -36.96 -30.51 26.68
CA ARG A 427 -37.62 -31.71 27.20
C ARG A 427 -36.79 -32.94 26.87
N ILE A 428 -36.37 -33.71 27.88
CA ILE A 428 -35.55 -34.91 27.77
C ILE A 428 -36.34 -36.08 28.38
N MET A 429 -36.34 -37.21 27.67
CA MET A 429 -36.88 -38.46 28.16
C MET A 429 -35.75 -39.39 28.62
N VAL A 430 -35.70 -39.74 29.87
CA VAL A 430 -34.79 -40.75 30.43
C VAL A 430 -35.51 -42.10 30.39
N LYS A 431 -34.99 -43.04 29.61
CA LYS A 431 -35.55 -44.38 29.39
C LYS A 431 -35.07 -45.40 30.41
#